data_0b21bd79153a2e64c65c5d63bd44bec4
#
_entry.id   0b21bd79153a2e64c65c5d63bd44bec4
#
_cell.length_a   1.000
_cell.length_b   1.000
_cell.length_c   1.000
_cell.angle_alpha   90.00
_cell.angle_beta   90.00
_cell.angle_gamma   90.00
#
_symmetry.space_group_name_H-M   'P 1'
#
loop_
_entity.id
_entity.type
_entity.pdbx_description
1 polymer ?
#
loop_
_entity_poly.entity_id
_entity_poly.type
_entity_poly.pdbx_seq_one_letter_code
_entity_poly.pdbx_strand_id
1 'polypeptide(L)'
;FPFTEPSMEVDMRCHRDGDKLVVGSGDEWMEIGGSGMVNPHVLTHAGIDAEKYQGFAFGMGIDRLAMLKYGMPDLRAFFGADLRWLKHYGFLPIDVPGLAGGLSNKSLAAK
;
A
#
# COMPACT_ATOMS: atom_id res chain seq x y z
N PHE A 1 -13.79 -8.55 -6.33
CA PHE A 1 -13.32 -9.60 -5.42
C PHE A 1 -14.44 -10.60 -5.14
N PRO A 2 -14.15 -11.90 -4.97
CA PRO A 2 -15.21 -12.91 -4.79
C PRO A 2 -15.96 -12.80 -3.45
N PHE A 3 -15.38 -12.10 -2.48
CA PHE A 3 -15.94 -11.93 -1.13
C PHE A 3 -16.65 -10.59 -0.92
N THR A 4 -16.64 -9.69 -1.90
CA THR A 4 -17.30 -8.38 -1.84
C THR A 4 -18.11 -8.09 -3.09
N GLU A 5 -19.30 -7.47 -2.89
CA GLU A 5 -20.18 -7.02 -3.97
C GLU A 5 -21.14 -5.95 -3.40
N PRO A 6 -21.16 -4.72 -3.92
CA PRO A 6 -20.25 -4.15 -4.90
C PRO A 6 -18.82 -3.96 -4.35
N SER A 7 -17.87 -3.89 -5.28
CA SER A 7 -16.45 -3.67 -4.96
C SER A 7 -15.94 -2.39 -5.61
N MET A 8 -14.91 -1.79 -5.01
CA MET A 8 -14.19 -0.64 -5.52
C MET A 8 -12.69 -0.89 -5.45
N GLU A 9 -11.98 -0.37 -6.40
CA GLU A 9 -10.53 -0.25 -6.36
C GLU A 9 -10.12 1.21 -6.20
N VAL A 10 -8.99 1.43 -5.55
CA VAL A 10 -8.38 2.75 -5.40
C VAL A 10 -7.03 2.71 -6.07
N ASP A 11 -6.91 3.48 -7.15
CA ASP A 11 -5.70 3.59 -7.93
C ASP A 11 -5.04 4.94 -7.73
N MET A 12 -3.73 4.95 -7.70
CA MET A 12 -2.91 6.15 -7.66
C MET A 12 -2.25 6.37 -9.00
N ARG A 13 -2.46 7.57 -9.56
CA ARG A 13 -1.80 7.97 -10.80
C ARG A 13 -0.31 8.13 -10.57
N CYS A 14 0.50 7.53 -11.42
CA CYS A 14 1.94 7.57 -11.32
C CYS A 14 2.63 7.37 -12.67
N HIS A 15 3.92 7.55 -12.71
CA HIS A 15 4.78 7.14 -13.82
C HIS A 15 6.19 6.85 -13.32
N ARG A 16 6.95 6.15 -14.12
CA ARG A 16 8.36 5.88 -13.85
C ARG A 16 9.24 6.90 -14.59
N ASP A 17 10.10 7.54 -13.81
CA ASP A 17 11.14 8.43 -14.34
C ASP A 17 12.51 7.86 -13.96
N GLY A 18 13.10 7.09 -14.87
CA GLY A 18 14.30 6.31 -14.60
C GLY A 18 14.10 5.33 -13.43
N ASP A 19 14.88 5.52 -12.38
CA ASP A 19 14.83 4.69 -11.18
C ASP A 19 13.87 5.22 -10.09
N LYS A 20 13.01 6.18 -10.43
CA LYS A 20 12.07 6.77 -9.48
C LYS A 20 10.63 6.59 -9.91
N LEU A 21 9.77 6.35 -8.92
CA LEU A 21 8.33 6.39 -9.09
C LEU A 21 7.82 7.79 -8.70
N VAL A 22 7.21 8.48 -9.66
CA VAL A 22 6.63 9.81 -9.46
C VAL A 22 5.12 9.68 -9.34
N VAL A 23 4.56 10.23 -8.27
CA VAL A 23 3.14 10.15 -7.93
C VAL A 23 2.41 11.44 -8.34
N GLY A 24 1.16 11.28 -8.79
CA GLY A 24 0.29 12.40 -9.12
C GLY A 24 0.37 12.87 -10.58
N SER A 25 1.22 12.26 -11.39
CA SER A 25 1.39 12.61 -12.81
C SER A 25 1.68 11.37 -13.66
N GLY A 26 1.63 11.53 -14.98
CA GLY A 26 1.82 10.42 -15.92
C GLY A 26 0.52 9.73 -16.31
N ASP A 27 0.61 8.63 -17.02
CA ASP A 27 -0.52 7.91 -17.59
C ASP A 27 -0.69 6.48 -17.03
N GLU A 28 0.16 6.10 -16.08
CA GLU A 28 0.06 4.82 -15.40
C GLU A 28 -0.77 4.94 -14.12
N TRP A 29 -1.42 3.85 -13.76
CA TRP A 29 -2.20 3.73 -12.53
C TRP A 29 -1.68 2.56 -11.72
N MET A 30 -1.49 2.77 -10.44
CA MET A 30 -1.10 1.74 -9.49
C MET A 30 -2.22 1.51 -8.49
N GLU A 31 -2.78 0.33 -8.49
CA GLU A 31 -3.73 -0.09 -7.46
C GLU A 31 -3.05 -0.07 -6.09
N ILE A 32 -3.62 0.65 -5.15
CA ILE A 32 -3.13 0.74 -3.77
C ILE A 32 -4.04 0.05 -2.77
N GLY A 33 -5.28 -0.21 -3.14
CA GLY A 33 -6.21 -0.88 -2.27
C GLY A 33 -7.54 -1.17 -2.93
N GLY A 34 -8.29 -2.02 -2.27
CA GLY A 34 -9.65 -2.35 -2.66
C GLY A 34 -10.58 -2.33 -1.45
N SER A 35 -11.85 -2.13 -1.71
CA SER A 35 -12.89 -2.17 -0.68
C SER A 35 -14.22 -2.65 -1.27
N GLY A 36 -15.16 -2.99 -0.41
CA GLY A 36 -16.48 -3.36 -0.86
C GLY A 36 -17.38 -3.81 0.27
N MET A 37 -18.64 -4.03 -0.09
CA MET A 37 -19.59 -4.65 0.82
C MET A 37 -19.34 -6.15 0.86
N VAL A 38 -19.29 -6.71 2.06
CA VAL A 38 -19.07 -8.15 2.25
C VAL A 38 -20.28 -8.93 1.74
N ASN A 39 -20.01 -9.94 0.92
CA ASN A 39 -21.04 -10.82 0.41
C ASN A 39 -21.77 -11.51 1.59
N PRO A 40 -23.13 -11.53 1.61
CA PRO A 40 -23.90 -12.17 2.67
C PRO A 40 -23.52 -13.62 2.97
N HIS A 41 -23.09 -14.38 1.96
CA HIS A 41 -22.61 -15.75 2.15
C HIS A 41 -21.37 -15.83 3.04
N VAL A 42 -20.48 -14.85 2.96
CA VAL A 42 -19.29 -14.77 3.82
C VAL A 42 -19.69 -14.53 5.27
N LEU A 43 -20.66 -13.64 5.50
CA LEU A 43 -21.20 -13.38 6.85
C LEU A 43 -21.82 -14.65 7.44
N THR A 44 -22.63 -15.34 6.66
CA THR A 44 -23.27 -16.59 7.10
C THR A 44 -22.24 -17.66 7.46
N HIS A 45 -21.20 -17.84 6.65
CA HIS A 45 -20.11 -18.78 6.93
C HIS A 45 -19.31 -18.40 8.19
N ALA A 46 -19.25 -17.12 8.50
CA ALA A 46 -18.63 -16.61 9.72
C ALA A 46 -19.56 -16.69 10.96
N GLY A 47 -20.76 -17.22 10.81
CA GLY A 47 -21.75 -17.32 11.91
C GLY A 47 -22.46 -16.01 12.23
N ILE A 48 -22.43 -15.04 11.31
CA ILE A 48 -23.07 -13.74 11.45
C ILE A 48 -24.40 -13.76 10.70
N ASP A 49 -25.45 -13.25 11.34
CA ASP A 49 -26.78 -13.14 10.76
C ASP A 49 -26.78 -12.05 9.66
N ALA A 50 -26.76 -12.48 8.40
CA ALA A 50 -26.71 -11.59 7.25
C ALA A 50 -28.00 -10.80 7.00
N GLU A 51 -29.10 -11.14 7.69
CA GLU A 51 -30.34 -10.36 7.61
C GLU A 51 -30.30 -9.16 8.57
N LYS A 52 -29.55 -9.27 9.66
CA LYS A 52 -29.42 -8.21 10.66
C LYS A 52 -28.21 -7.33 10.46
N TYR A 53 -27.14 -7.90 9.88
CA TYR A 53 -25.86 -7.23 9.77
C TYR A 53 -25.41 -7.15 8.33
N GLN A 54 -24.82 -6.03 7.99
CA GLN A 54 -24.05 -5.84 6.77
C GLN A 54 -22.59 -5.64 7.15
N GLY A 55 -21.69 -6.07 6.30
CA GLY A 55 -20.26 -5.90 6.49
C GLY A 55 -19.64 -5.09 5.36
N PHE A 56 -18.58 -4.41 5.64
CA PHE A 56 -17.69 -3.87 4.63
C PHE A 56 -16.26 -4.36 4.90
N ALA A 57 -15.49 -4.46 3.86
CA ALA A 57 -14.08 -4.82 3.93
C ALA A 57 -13.25 -3.84 3.12
N PHE A 58 -12.03 -3.62 3.54
CA PHE A 58 -11.02 -2.94 2.75
C PHE A 58 -9.65 -3.59 2.96
N GLY A 59 -8.82 -3.52 1.95
CA GLY A 59 -7.45 -3.98 1.98
C GLY A 59 -6.54 -2.98 1.30
N MET A 60 -5.34 -2.79 1.85
CA MET A 60 -4.32 -1.92 1.29
C MET A 60 -3.00 -2.68 1.24
N GLY A 61 -2.33 -2.64 0.09
CA GLY A 61 -1.01 -3.23 -0.07
C GLY A 61 0.05 -2.38 0.62
N ILE A 62 0.57 -2.84 1.75
CA ILE A 62 1.62 -2.12 2.51
C ILE A 62 2.83 -1.86 1.63
N ASP A 63 3.25 -2.84 0.85
CA ASP A 63 4.41 -2.71 -0.05
C ASP A 63 4.17 -1.66 -1.13
N ARG A 64 2.98 -1.61 -1.70
CA ARG A 64 2.62 -0.60 -2.71
C ARG A 64 2.59 0.81 -2.12
N LEU A 65 2.03 0.96 -0.92
CA LEU A 65 2.07 2.24 -0.20
C LEU A 65 3.50 2.67 0.12
N ALA A 66 4.36 1.73 0.51
CA ALA A 66 5.77 1.99 0.74
C ALA A 66 6.49 2.40 -0.55
N MET A 67 6.22 1.74 -1.68
CA MET A 67 6.75 2.14 -2.98
C MET A 67 6.40 3.59 -3.33
N LEU A 68 5.14 3.97 -3.16
CA LEU A 68 4.68 5.34 -3.41
C LEU A 68 5.32 6.33 -2.45
N LYS A 69 5.39 6.00 -1.16
CA LYS A 69 5.95 6.88 -0.13
C LYS A 69 7.44 7.14 -0.34
N TYR A 70 8.19 6.14 -0.74
CA TYR A 70 9.65 6.22 -0.88
C TYR A 70 10.11 6.41 -2.33
N GLY A 71 9.18 6.48 -3.27
CA GLY A 71 9.49 6.64 -4.70
C GLY A 71 10.18 5.44 -5.33
N MET A 72 9.92 4.23 -4.81
CA MET A 72 10.57 3.01 -5.26
C MET A 72 9.86 2.44 -6.50
N PRO A 73 10.60 2.19 -7.59
CA PRO A 73 9.99 1.78 -8.85
C PRO A 73 9.63 0.30 -8.91
N ASP A 74 10.19 -0.52 -8.03
CA ASP A 74 10.06 -1.97 -8.11
C ASP A 74 9.93 -2.62 -6.71
N LEU A 75 8.85 -3.37 -6.55
CA LEU A 75 8.54 -4.12 -5.33
C LEU A 75 9.61 -5.17 -4.98
N ARG A 76 10.26 -5.76 -5.98
CA ARG A 76 11.27 -6.81 -5.78
C ARG A 76 12.47 -6.35 -4.97
N ALA A 77 12.75 -5.05 -4.96
CA ALA A 77 13.83 -4.48 -4.15
C ALA A 77 13.63 -4.70 -2.65
N PHE A 78 12.39 -4.79 -2.16
CA PHE A 78 12.11 -5.10 -0.75
C PHE A 78 12.57 -6.49 -0.33
N PHE A 79 12.64 -7.42 -1.27
CA PHE A 79 12.97 -8.83 -1.02
C PHE A 79 14.40 -9.19 -1.45
N GLY A 80 15.10 -8.26 -2.11
CA GLY A 80 16.42 -8.50 -2.69
C GLY A 80 17.56 -8.54 -1.69
N ALA A 81 17.36 -8.11 -0.44
CA ALA A 81 18.35 -8.08 0.64
C ALA A 81 19.70 -7.43 0.25
N ASP A 82 19.72 -6.48 -0.67
CA ASP A 82 20.93 -5.75 -1.03
C ASP A 82 21.29 -4.75 0.07
N LEU A 83 22.48 -4.94 0.65
CA LEU A 83 22.96 -4.10 1.76
C LEU A 83 23.12 -2.62 1.38
N ARG A 84 23.44 -2.33 0.11
CA ARG A 84 23.55 -0.95 -0.40
C ARG A 84 22.18 -0.29 -0.41
N TRP A 85 21.18 -1.03 -0.85
CA TRP A 85 19.79 -0.59 -0.87
C TRP A 85 19.27 -0.35 0.55
N LEU A 86 19.50 -1.30 1.45
CA LEU A 86 19.13 -1.18 2.88
C LEU A 86 19.78 0.04 3.55
N LYS A 87 21.04 0.34 3.23
CA LYS A 87 21.71 1.55 3.73
C LYS A 87 21.13 2.83 3.18
N HIS A 88 20.75 2.84 1.91
CA HIS A 88 20.19 4.02 1.25
C HIS A 88 18.83 4.40 1.81
N TYR A 89 17.94 3.43 1.99
CA TYR A 89 16.60 3.64 2.55
C TYR A 89 16.55 3.53 4.08
N GLY A 90 17.66 3.20 4.72
CA GLY A 90 17.92 2.86 6.10
C GLY A 90 17.00 3.45 7.16
N PHE A 91 15.93 2.77 7.46
CA PHE A 91 15.18 2.96 8.69
C PHE A 91 15.17 1.66 9.49
N LEU A 92 15.23 1.79 10.79
CA LEU A 92 15.04 0.66 11.68
C LEU A 92 13.55 0.42 11.88
N PRO A 93 13.10 -0.82 12.09
CA PRO A 93 11.69 -1.12 12.38
C PRO A 93 11.13 -0.34 13.60
N ILE A 94 12.02 0.11 14.48
CA ILE A 94 11.70 0.89 15.67
C ILE A 94 11.60 2.41 15.36
N ASP A 95 12.12 2.82 14.24
CA ASP A 95 12.09 4.21 13.76
C ASP A 95 10.81 4.44 12.93
N VAL A 96 9.67 4.12 13.53
CA VAL A 96 8.37 4.32 12.87
C VAL A 96 8.15 5.82 12.73
N PRO A 97 8.14 6.37 11.50
CA PRO A 97 7.82 7.79 11.33
C PRO A 97 6.39 8.01 11.82
N GLY A 98 6.24 8.87 12.82
CA GLY A 98 4.92 9.27 13.30
C GLY A 98 4.10 9.88 12.16
N LEU A 99 2.77 9.77 12.23
CA LEU A 99 1.85 10.38 11.26
C LEU A 99 2.12 11.89 11.07
N ALA A 100 2.66 12.56 12.09
CA ALA A 100 3.00 13.97 12.06
C ALA A 100 4.42 14.29 11.58
N GLY A 101 5.36 13.33 11.62
CA GLY A 101 6.79 13.57 11.35
C GLY A 101 7.28 13.19 9.95
N GLY A 102 6.45 12.54 9.15
CA GLY A 102 6.88 12.08 7.82
C GLY A 102 8.07 11.12 7.86
N LEU A 103 8.87 11.14 6.81
CA LEU A 103 10.16 10.44 6.74
C LEU A 103 11.11 11.02 7.80
N SER A 104 11.78 10.16 8.57
CA SER A 104 12.80 10.62 9.50
C SER A 104 13.86 11.42 8.72
N ASN A 105 14.31 12.55 9.25
CA ASN A 105 15.35 13.39 8.65
C ASN A 105 16.67 12.64 8.35
N LYS A 106 16.84 11.45 8.90
CA LYS A 106 18.01 10.59 8.63
C LYS A 106 18.04 10.03 7.21
N SER A 107 16.87 9.85 6.56
CA SER A 107 16.83 9.41 5.17
C SER A 107 17.14 10.53 4.17
N LEU A 108 17.02 11.79 4.60
CA LEU A 108 17.34 12.98 3.81
C LEU A 108 18.80 13.44 4.00
N ALA A 109 19.45 13.04 5.08
CA ALA A 109 20.84 13.39 5.39
C ALA A 109 21.89 12.46 4.75
N ALA A 110 21.46 11.41 4.07
CA ALA A 110 22.31 10.45 3.36
C ALA A 110 22.41 10.75 1.86
N LYS A 111 22.32 12.03 1.48
CA LYS A 111 22.66 12.50 0.13
C LYS A 111 24.06 13.05 0.09
#